data_610a7ca3983bb1acd7451f5c7ce8e4c3
#
_entry.id   610a7ca3983bb1acd7451f5c7ce8e4c3
#
_cell.length_a   1.000
_cell.length_b   1.000
_cell.length_c   1.000
_cell.angle_alpha   90.00
_cell.angle_beta   90.00
_cell.angle_gamma   90.00
#
_symmetry.space_group_name_H-M   'P 1'
#
loop_
_entity.id
_entity.type
_entity.pdbx_description
1 polymer ?
#
loop_
_entity_poly.entity_id
_entity_poly.type
_entity_poly.pdbx_seq_one_letter_code
_entity_poly.pdbx_strand_id
1 'polypeptide(L)'
;AILHTGNESNKRKLLLGRGWAELKEDGKTLDTTKWDAFIARAQREGILTKAHYDFAQKLWDLLEALKPGAQKAHRQMYGFYFNEISATPFETPFGVYAGGYVPAVTDSRIVTESAMRNEQETTATDNSYMFPTTGRGFTKGRVEYNKPLLLNLGYMAAHIDKVLRFSIIEPHIKDVARIVKTNKSFAEAMDNLDQAVRADMLVPWLQRAAMQMSAIPSKGAGGKAMDAITSWLRVNTGMQIMVGNITNTLQQFTGLSISA
;
A
#
# COMPACT_ATOMS: atom_id res chain seq x y z
N ALA A 1 -10.22 -8.79 14.45
CA ALA A 1 -11.58 -8.98 13.92
C ALA A 1 -12.36 -7.64 13.87
N ILE A 2 -12.47 -6.90 14.96
CA ILE A 2 -13.28 -5.65 15.02
C ILE A 2 -12.94 -4.66 13.90
N LEU A 3 -11.69 -4.48 13.54
CA LEU A 3 -11.29 -3.61 12.45
C LEU A 3 -12.00 -3.92 11.11
N HIS A 4 -12.39 -5.16 10.87
CA HIS A 4 -13.10 -5.53 9.65
C HIS A 4 -14.63 -5.33 9.75
N THR A 5 -15.16 -4.85 10.87
CA THR A 5 -16.58 -4.53 11.00
C THR A 5 -16.91 -3.07 10.70
N GLY A 6 -15.91 -2.22 10.46
CA GLY A 6 -16.10 -0.80 10.14
C GLY A 6 -16.73 -0.50 8.78
N ASN A 7 -16.95 -1.50 7.95
CA ASN A 7 -17.75 -1.42 6.72
C ASN A 7 -18.40 -2.77 6.41
N GLU A 8 -19.56 -2.73 5.76
CA GLU A 8 -20.37 -3.92 5.51
C GLU A 8 -19.66 -4.95 4.63
N SER A 9 -18.93 -4.50 3.62
CA SER A 9 -18.23 -5.39 2.69
C SER A 9 -17.14 -6.22 3.38
N ASN A 10 -16.36 -5.61 4.27
CA ASN A 10 -15.35 -6.31 5.06
C ASN A 10 -15.98 -7.18 6.14
N LYS A 11 -17.05 -6.70 6.81
CA LYS A 11 -17.81 -7.46 7.80
C LYS A 11 -18.33 -8.76 7.17
N ARG A 12 -18.95 -8.66 6.01
CA ARG A 12 -19.43 -9.82 5.26
C ARG A 12 -18.30 -10.80 4.95
N LYS A 13 -17.17 -10.30 4.42
CA LYS A 13 -16.01 -11.12 4.11
C LYS A 13 -15.39 -11.78 5.34
N LEU A 14 -15.31 -11.06 6.45
CA LEU A 14 -14.84 -11.60 7.72
C LEU A 14 -15.70 -12.78 8.18
N LEU A 15 -17.01 -12.53 8.28
CA LEU A 15 -17.93 -13.47 8.92
C LEU A 15 -18.15 -14.73 8.08
N LEU A 16 -18.34 -14.61 6.79
CA LEU A 16 -18.45 -15.75 5.88
C LEU A 16 -17.14 -16.51 5.74
N GLY A 17 -16.03 -15.82 5.54
CA GLY A 17 -14.73 -16.45 5.35
C GLY A 17 -14.21 -17.19 6.57
N ARG A 18 -14.69 -16.84 7.77
CA ARG A 18 -14.36 -17.53 9.03
C ARG A 18 -15.45 -18.49 9.52
N GLY A 19 -16.57 -18.59 8.81
CA GLY A 19 -17.71 -19.40 9.25
C GLY A 19 -18.39 -18.86 10.53
N TRP A 20 -18.29 -17.54 10.78
CA TRP A 20 -18.90 -16.89 11.95
C TRP A 20 -20.31 -16.37 11.69
N ALA A 21 -20.73 -16.39 10.46
CA ALA A 21 -22.08 -16.16 10.00
C ALA A 21 -22.40 -17.02 8.78
N GLU A 22 -23.68 -17.18 8.49
CA GLU A 22 -24.20 -17.89 7.34
C GLU A 22 -25.10 -16.96 6.53
N LEU A 23 -25.38 -17.30 5.28
CA LEU A 23 -26.38 -16.59 4.49
C LEU A 23 -27.76 -17.13 4.87
N LYS A 24 -28.73 -16.23 5.00
CA LYS A 24 -30.14 -16.61 5.15
C LYS A 24 -30.66 -17.23 3.84
N GLU A 25 -31.87 -17.75 3.87
CA GLU A 25 -32.54 -18.39 2.73
C GLU A 25 -32.58 -17.52 1.45
N ASP A 26 -32.56 -16.21 1.60
CA ASP A 26 -32.51 -15.25 0.49
C ASP A 26 -31.15 -15.22 -0.26
N GLY A 27 -30.15 -15.95 0.25
CA GLY A 27 -28.79 -15.99 -0.29
C GLY A 27 -28.04 -14.65 -0.25
N LYS A 28 -28.61 -13.61 0.35
CA LYS A 28 -28.07 -12.24 0.36
C LYS A 28 -27.82 -11.70 1.77
N THR A 29 -28.75 -11.90 2.68
CA THR A 29 -28.68 -11.39 4.06
C THR A 29 -27.81 -12.28 4.93
N LEU A 30 -26.97 -11.71 5.78
CA LEU A 30 -26.20 -12.46 6.77
C LEU A 30 -27.04 -12.77 8.00
N ASP A 31 -26.96 -13.99 8.47
CA ASP A 31 -27.33 -14.33 9.84
C ASP A 31 -26.13 -14.11 10.75
N THR A 32 -26.15 -13.03 11.53
CA THR A 32 -25.07 -12.63 12.42
C THR A 32 -25.31 -13.05 13.88
N THR A 33 -26.34 -13.83 14.16
CA THR A 33 -26.77 -14.19 15.54
C THR A 33 -25.63 -14.72 16.39
N LYS A 34 -24.83 -15.65 15.87
CA LYS A 34 -23.65 -16.22 16.56
C LYS A 34 -22.58 -15.17 16.84
N TRP A 35 -22.31 -14.31 15.87
CA TRP A 35 -21.35 -13.23 15.99
C TRP A 35 -21.78 -12.18 17.02
N ASP A 36 -23.03 -11.75 16.98
CA ASP A 36 -23.56 -10.71 17.86
C ASP A 36 -23.60 -11.23 19.31
N ALA A 37 -23.97 -12.49 19.55
CA ALA A 37 -23.90 -13.14 20.85
C ALA A 37 -22.45 -13.20 21.39
N PHE A 38 -21.47 -13.52 20.53
CA PHE A 38 -20.07 -13.54 20.91
C PHE A 38 -19.57 -12.13 21.28
N ILE A 39 -19.90 -11.10 20.51
CA ILE A 39 -19.51 -9.71 20.79
C ILE A 39 -20.15 -9.24 22.12
N ALA A 40 -21.43 -9.48 22.32
CA ALA A 40 -22.12 -9.12 23.55
C ALA A 40 -21.49 -9.81 24.78
N ARG A 41 -21.07 -11.07 24.66
CA ARG A 41 -20.36 -11.78 25.71
C ARG A 41 -18.99 -11.15 25.97
N ALA A 42 -18.20 -10.91 24.93
CA ALA A 42 -16.87 -10.33 25.05
C ALA A 42 -16.88 -8.93 25.69
N GLN A 43 -17.92 -8.15 25.42
CA GLN A 43 -18.14 -6.85 26.07
C GLN A 43 -18.47 -7.00 27.55
N ARG A 44 -19.39 -7.91 27.93
CA ARG A 44 -19.74 -8.15 29.33
C ARG A 44 -18.57 -8.69 30.16
N GLU A 45 -17.76 -9.54 29.56
CA GLU A 45 -16.58 -10.14 30.23
C GLU A 45 -15.37 -9.19 30.24
N GLY A 46 -15.47 -7.98 29.67
CA GLY A 46 -14.38 -7.01 29.63
C GLY A 46 -13.24 -7.38 28.68
N ILE A 47 -13.42 -8.40 27.84
CA ILE A 47 -12.45 -8.79 26.79
C ILE A 47 -12.42 -7.73 25.69
N LEU A 48 -13.60 -7.17 25.35
CA LEU A 48 -13.76 -6.11 24.37
C LEU A 48 -14.24 -4.83 25.08
N THR A 49 -13.33 -3.88 25.20
CA THR A 49 -13.53 -2.65 25.97
C THR A 49 -13.66 -1.42 25.07
N LYS A 50 -14.06 -0.27 25.65
CA LYS A 50 -14.07 1.02 24.95
C LYS A 50 -12.72 1.31 24.27
N ALA A 51 -11.60 1.05 24.93
CA ALA A 51 -10.27 1.32 24.40
C ALA A 51 -10.00 0.56 23.09
N HIS A 52 -10.53 -0.65 22.92
CA HIS A 52 -10.41 -1.42 21.69
C HIS A 52 -11.20 -0.81 20.52
N TYR A 53 -12.38 -0.26 20.80
CA TYR A 53 -13.19 0.43 19.78
C TYR A 53 -12.59 1.79 19.43
N ASP A 54 -12.11 2.54 20.43
CA ASP A 54 -11.44 3.83 20.22
C ASP A 54 -10.16 3.65 19.38
N PHE A 55 -9.39 2.60 19.65
CA PHE A 55 -8.22 2.23 18.83
C PHE A 55 -8.63 1.89 17.40
N ALA A 56 -9.68 1.10 17.22
CA ALA A 56 -10.18 0.75 15.89
C ALA A 56 -10.63 2.00 15.12
N GLN A 57 -11.35 2.92 15.76
CA GLN A 57 -11.79 4.15 15.12
C GLN A 57 -10.61 5.03 14.70
N LYS A 58 -9.63 5.23 15.57
CA LYS A 58 -8.42 5.99 15.22
C LYS A 58 -7.68 5.41 14.00
N LEU A 59 -7.67 4.08 13.89
CA LEU A 59 -7.03 3.43 12.76
C LEU A 59 -7.85 3.58 11.47
N TRP A 60 -9.17 3.52 11.57
CA TRP A 60 -10.05 3.84 10.43
C TRP A 60 -9.89 5.30 10.01
N ASP A 61 -9.88 6.25 10.94
CA ASP A 61 -9.69 7.67 10.65
C ASP A 61 -8.35 7.92 9.93
N LEU A 62 -7.29 7.26 10.36
CA LEU A 62 -5.99 7.33 9.70
C LEU A 62 -6.05 6.83 8.26
N LEU A 63 -6.71 5.70 8.01
CA LEU A 63 -6.82 5.13 6.67
C LEU A 63 -7.76 5.94 5.77
N GLU A 64 -8.85 6.49 6.34
CA GLU A 64 -9.75 7.39 5.62
C GLU A 64 -9.02 8.68 5.19
N ALA A 65 -8.14 9.23 6.03
CA ALA A 65 -7.33 10.40 5.72
C ALA A 65 -6.38 10.20 4.51
N LEU A 66 -6.03 8.96 4.19
CA LEU A 66 -5.20 8.65 3.02
C LEU A 66 -5.98 8.60 1.70
N LYS A 67 -7.30 8.43 1.75
CA LYS A 67 -8.14 8.25 0.54
C LYS A 67 -8.07 9.43 -0.44
N PRO A 68 -8.17 10.70 -0.01
CA PRO A 68 -8.16 11.82 -0.95
C PRO A 68 -6.89 11.87 -1.80
N GLY A 69 -5.73 11.60 -1.20
CA GLY A 69 -4.46 11.51 -1.90
C GLY A 69 -4.43 10.39 -2.94
N ALA A 70 -4.91 9.21 -2.54
CA ALA A 70 -5.00 8.06 -3.43
C ALA A 70 -6.00 8.29 -4.60
N GLN A 71 -7.14 8.91 -4.33
CA GLN A 71 -8.13 9.26 -5.35
C GLN A 71 -7.58 10.27 -6.37
N LYS A 72 -6.91 11.32 -5.87
CA LYS A 72 -6.26 12.31 -6.74
C LYS A 72 -5.21 11.66 -7.65
N ALA A 73 -4.35 10.84 -7.09
CA ALA A 73 -3.33 10.11 -7.84
C ALA A 73 -3.95 9.15 -8.87
N HIS A 74 -5.00 8.42 -8.50
CA HIS A 74 -5.70 7.52 -9.41
C HIS A 74 -6.30 8.28 -10.59
N ARG A 75 -6.98 9.39 -10.33
CA ARG A 75 -7.52 10.24 -11.40
C ARG A 75 -6.43 10.82 -12.30
N GLN A 76 -5.30 11.25 -11.74
CA GLN A 76 -4.16 11.74 -12.53
C GLN A 76 -3.60 10.65 -13.44
N MET A 77 -3.47 9.43 -12.95
CA MET A 77 -2.87 8.33 -13.70
C MET A 77 -3.83 7.67 -14.70
N TYR A 78 -5.12 7.57 -14.38
CA TYR A 78 -6.08 6.76 -15.12
C TYR A 78 -7.29 7.53 -15.66
N GLY A 79 -7.48 8.79 -15.26
CA GLY A 79 -8.55 9.66 -15.74
C GLY A 79 -9.85 9.55 -14.94
N PHE A 80 -9.97 8.64 -13.98
CA PHE A 80 -11.17 8.45 -13.17
C PHE A 80 -10.83 8.14 -11.70
N TYR A 81 -11.81 8.31 -10.82
CA TYR A 81 -11.70 7.94 -9.41
C TYR A 81 -12.04 6.45 -9.23
N PHE A 82 -11.35 5.75 -8.35
CA PHE A 82 -11.75 4.38 -8.00
C PHE A 82 -12.94 4.39 -7.04
N ASN A 83 -13.73 3.29 -7.06
CA ASN A 83 -14.85 3.12 -6.15
C ASN A 83 -14.38 2.95 -4.71
N GLU A 84 -14.85 3.80 -3.82
CA GLU A 84 -14.50 3.74 -2.41
C GLU A 84 -15.34 2.70 -1.66
N ILE A 85 -14.74 2.12 -0.64
CA ILE A 85 -15.48 1.36 0.37
C ILE A 85 -15.97 2.37 1.40
N SER A 86 -17.29 2.51 1.49
CA SER A 86 -17.92 3.41 2.45
C SER A 86 -17.88 2.83 3.86
N ALA A 87 -17.65 3.69 4.84
CA ALA A 87 -17.79 3.36 6.26
C ALA A 87 -19.24 2.97 6.59
N THR A 88 -19.42 2.10 7.55
CA THR A 88 -20.73 1.72 8.06
C THR A 88 -20.76 2.00 9.57
N PRO A 89 -21.45 3.06 10.01
CA PRO A 89 -21.57 3.36 11.43
C PRO A 89 -22.29 2.24 12.18
N PHE A 90 -21.89 2.02 13.44
CA PHE A 90 -22.51 1.02 14.30
C PHE A 90 -22.50 1.45 15.75
N GLU A 91 -23.47 0.93 16.51
CA GLU A 91 -23.64 1.21 17.93
C GLU A 91 -22.95 0.15 18.79
N THR A 92 -22.46 0.58 19.94
CA THR A 92 -21.88 -0.27 20.96
C THR A 92 -22.33 0.24 22.34
N PRO A 93 -22.19 -0.55 23.41
CA PRO A 93 -22.43 -0.04 24.78
C PRO A 93 -21.56 1.15 25.17
N PHE A 94 -20.51 1.44 24.43
CA PHE A 94 -19.55 2.52 24.69
C PHE A 94 -19.78 3.77 23.82
N GLY A 95 -20.79 3.75 22.94
CA GLY A 95 -21.14 4.83 22.03
C GLY A 95 -21.23 4.40 20.56
N VAL A 96 -21.47 5.37 19.69
CA VAL A 96 -21.55 5.19 18.23
C VAL A 96 -20.17 5.39 17.63
N TYR A 97 -19.78 4.48 16.77
CA TYR A 97 -18.53 4.52 16.00
C TYR A 97 -18.85 4.68 14.51
N ALA A 98 -18.09 5.55 13.85
CA ALA A 98 -18.33 5.83 12.43
C ALA A 98 -17.95 4.66 11.50
N GLY A 99 -17.09 3.75 12.00
CA GLY A 99 -16.52 2.73 11.15
C GLY A 99 -15.44 3.28 10.23
N GLY A 100 -15.13 2.55 9.17
CA GLY A 100 -14.17 2.99 8.17
C GLY A 100 -13.57 1.87 7.34
N TYR A 101 -12.66 2.25 6.47
CA TYR A 101 -11.94 1.36 5.61
C TYR A 101 -10.80 0.65 6.35
N VAL A 102 -10.61 -0.62 6.01
CA VAL A 102 -9.40 -1.39 6.32
C VAL A 102 -9.11 -2.36 5.16
N PRO A 103 -7.85 -2.61 4.80
CA PRO A 103 -7.54 -3.57 3.74
C PRO A 103 -7.98 -4.98 4.13
N ALA A 104 -8.63 -5.68 3.20
CA ALA A 104 -9.10 -7.05 3.36
C ALA A 104 -8.11 -8.01 2.70
N VAL A 105 -7.14 -8.48 3.45
CA VAL A 105 -6.12 -9.43 3.00
C VAL A 105 -6.56 -10.84 3.33
N THR A 106 -6.53 -11.75 2.36
CA THR A 106 -6.82 -13.18 2.59
C THR A 106 -5.66 -13.82 3.35
N ASP A 107 -5.99 -14.71 4.29
CA ASP A 107 -4.99 -15.41 5.10
C ASP A 107 -4.33 -16.53 4.26
N SER A 108 -3.16 -16.24 3.70
CA SER A 108 -2.39 -17.17 2.86
C SER A 108 -1.91 -18.43 3.61
N ARG A 109 -1.92 -18.41 4.94
CA ARG A 109 -1.58 -19.59 5.75
C ARG A 109 -2.67 -20.64 5.73
N ILE A 110 -3.91 -20.25 5.44
CA ILE A 110 -5.09 -21.12 5.38
C ILE A 110 -5.47 -21.42 3.92
N VAL A 111 -5.18 -20.49 3.01
CA VAL A 111 -5.59 -20.60 1.60
C VAL A 111 -4.34 -20.67 0.71
N THR A 112 -3.97 -21.87 0.32
CA THR A 112 -2.78 -22.17 -0.51
C THR A 112 -2.80 -21.42 -1.86
N GLU A 113 -3.97 -21.33 -2.51
CA GLU A 113 -4.11 -20.56 -3.76
C GLU A 113 -3.74 -19.07 -3.61
N SER A 114 -4.03 -18.49 -2.44
CA SER A 114 -3.66 -17.10 -2.16
C SER A 114 -2.16 -16.95 -1.94
N ALA A 115 -1.50 -17.96 -1.36
CA ALA A 115 -0.06 -18.00 -1.24
C ALA A 115 0.61 -18.09 -2.62
N MET A 116 0.14 -18.99 -3.47
CA MET A 116 0.63 -19.14 -4.85
C MET A 116 0.40 -17.87 -5.69
N ARG A 117 -0.76 -17.22 -5.54
CA ARG A 117 -1.03 -15.96 -6.23
C ARG A 117 -0.11 -14.84 -5.78
N ASN A 118 0.16 -14.73 -4.48
CA ASN A 118 1.11 -13.75 -3.95
C ASN A 118 2.52 -13.98 -4.49
N GLU A 119 2.94 -15.24 -4.59
CA GLU A 119 4.22 -15.62 -5.19
C GLU A 119 4.28 -15.25 -6.67
N GLN A 120 3.23 -15.57 -7.43
CA GLN A 120 3.11 -15.21 -8.85
C GLN A 120 3.09 -13.69 -9.05
N GLU A 121 2.37 -12.93 -8.21
CA GLU A 121 2.36 -11.46 -8.28
C GLU A 121 3.74 -10.89 -7.99
N THR A 122 4.49 -11.44 -7.05
CA THR A 122 5.86 -11.03 -6.76
C THR A 122 6.77 -11.32 -7.96
N THR A 123 6.69 -12.51 -8.53
CA THR A 123 7.48 -12.90 -9.73
C THR A 123 7.08 -12.11 -10.96
N ALA A 124 5.78 -11.84 -11.17
CA ALA A 124 5.30 -11.03 -12.29
C ALA A 124 5.71 -9.56 -12.15
N THR A 125 5.86 -9.05 -10.92
CA THR A 125 6.34 -7.69 -10.66
C THR A 125 7.80 -7.53 -11.09
N ASP A 126 8.61 -8.57 -10.96
CA ASP A 126 9.99 -8.59 -11.46
C ASP A 126 10.09 -8.43 -12.98
N ASN A 127 9.04 -8.78 -13.71
CA ASN A 127 8.94 -8.69 -15.17
C ASN A 127 8.04 -7.56 -15.70
N SER A 128 7.23 -6.93 -14.84
CA SER A 128 6.32 -5.87 -15.26
C SER A 128 6.95 -4.49 -15.12
N TYR A 129 7.55 -4.06 -16.19
CA TYR A 129 8.34 -2.86 -16.29
C TYR A 129 7.55 -1.56 -16.21
N MET A 130 8.09 -0.58 -15.49
CA MET A 130 7.80 0.85 -15.61
C MET A 130 6.38 1.32 -15.31
N PHE A 131 5.39 0.45 -15.20
CA PHE A 131 4.03 0.86 -14.89
C PHE A 131 3.62 0.31 -13.54
N PRO A 132 3.17 1.18 -12.64
CA PRO A 132 2.48 0.72 -11.46
C PRO A 132 1.29 -0.11 -11.92
N THR A 133 1.29 -1.38 -11.60
CA THR A 133 0.17 -2.25 -11.93
C THR A 133 -1.00 -1.85 -11.04
N THR A 134 -2.19 -1.73 -11.63
CA THR A 134 -3.46 -1.53 -10.91
C THR A 134 -3.86 -2.72 -10.03
N GLY A 135 -2.93 -3.65 -9.79
CA GLY A 135 -3.08 -4.81 -8.93
C GLY A 135 -3.35 -4.50 -7.45
N ARG A 136 -3.51 -3.24 -7.08
CA ARG A 136 -3.62 -2.77 -5.71
C ARG A 136 -4.98 -3.04 -5.12
N GLY A 137 -5.00 -3.83 -4.07
CA GLY A 137 -6.23 -4.26 -3.43
C GLY A 137 -7.13 -3.14 -2.91
N PHE A 138 -6.57 -1.94 -2.60
CA PHE A 138 -7.36 -0.82 -2.09
C PHE A 138 -8.17 -0.10 -3.18
N THR A 139 -7.84 -0.28 -4.47
CA THR A 139 -8.61 0.26 -5.61
C THR A 139 -9.64 -0.72 -6.15
N LYS A 140 -9.73 -1.93 -5.60
CA LYS A 140 -10.62 -2.99 -6.09
C LYS A 140 -11.77 -3.27 -5.13
N GLY A 141 -12.92 -3.63 -5.69
CA GLY A 141 -14.05 -4.17 -4.94
C GLY A 141 -13.71 -5.48 -4.21
N ARG A 142 -14.50 -5.81 -3.20
CA ARG A 142 -14.35 -7.07 -2.45
C ARG A 142 -14.94 -8.24 -3.23
N VAL A 143 -14.16 -9.32 -3.31
CA VAL A 143 -14.55 -10.57 -3.95
C VAL A 143 -14.17 -11.76 -3.06
N GLU A 144 -14.64 -12.95 -3.40
CA GLU A 144 -14.28 -14.19 -2.69
C GLU A 144 -14.59 -14.13 -1.19
N TYR A 145 -15.85 -13.88 -0.85
CA TYR A 145 -16.29 -13.71 0.55
C TYR A 145 -16.13 -14.96 1.40
N ASN A 146 -15.96 -16.11 0.81
CA ASN A 146 -15.76 -17.41 1.47
C ASN A 146 -14.32 -17.67 1.92
N LYS A 147 -13.37 -16.78 1.60
CA LYS A 147 -11.96 -16.93 2.00
C LYS A 147 -11.67 -16.18 3.31
N PRO A 148 -11.02 -16.82 4.31
CA PRO A 148 -10.75 -16.20 5.60
C PRO A 148 -9.79 -15.02 5.49
N LEU A 149 -10.11 -13.95 6.24
CA LEU A 149 -9.26 -12.76 6.33
C LEU A 149 -8.11 -12.96 7.30
N LEU A 150 -6.97 -12.38 6.97
CA LEU A 150 -5.84 -12.24 7.86
C LEU A 150 -6.17 -11.24 8.98
N LEU A 151 -6.11 -11.70 10.24
CA LEU A 151 -6.44 -10.88 11.42
C LEU A 151 -5.20 -10.27 12.11
N ASN A 152 -4.02 -10.44 11.53
CA ASN A 152 -2.80 -9.83 12.05
C ASN A 152 -2.74 -8.35 11.62
N LEU A 153 -2.34 -7.46 12.53
CA LEU A 153 -2.17 -6.02 12.25
C LEU A 153 -0.86 -5.69 11.53
N GLY A 154 0.10 -6.61 11.46
CA GLY A 154 1.42 -6.37 10.88
C GLY A 154 1.39 -5.92 9.40
N TYR A 155 0.33 -6.26 8.66
CA TYR A 155 0.18 -5.81 7.27
C TYR A 155 -0.22 -4.33 7.12
N MET A 156 -0.65 -3.67 8.21
CA MET A 156 -1.15 -2.29 8.14
C MET A 156 -0.06 -1.30 7.75
N ALA A 157 1.13 -1.44 8.35
CA ALA A 157 2.27 -0.58 8.00
C ALA A 157 2.63 -0.69 6.52
N ALA A 158 2.71 -1.92 6.00
CA ALA A 158 2.97 -2.16 4.58
C ALA A 158 1.84 -1.62 3.67
N HIS A 159 0.58 -1.65 4.15
CA HIS A 159 -0.54 -1.06 3.41
C HIS A 159 -0.45 0.45 3.35
N ILE A 160 -0.17 1.11 4.48
CA ILE A 160 0.00 2.58 4.55
C ILE A 160 1.14 3.01 3.60
N ASP A 161 2.29 2.34 3.67
CA ASP A 161 3.41 2.60 2.77
C ASP A 161 3.01 2.48 1.29
N LYS A 162 2.29 1.42 0.92
CA LYS A 162 1.77 1.23 -0.45
C LYS A 162 0.84 2.36 -0.89
N VAL A 163 -0.05 2.82 -0.01
CA VAL A 163 -0.99 3.92 -0.34
C VAL A 163 -0.25 5.25 -0.47
N LEU A 164 0.68 5.55 0.42
CA LEU A 164 1.50 6.76 0.35
C LEU A 164 2.33 6.79 -0.93
N ARG A 165 2.99 5.68 -1.24
CA ARG A 165 3.77 5.54 -2.47
C ARG A 165 2.90 5.72 -3.72
N PHE A 166 1.74 5.05 -3.77
CA PHE A 166 0.78 5.21 -4.84
C PHE A 166 0.35 6.67 -5.01
N SER A 167 0.13 7.37 -3.90
CA SER A 167 -0.37 8.74 -3.92
C SER A 167 0.69 9.77 -4.31
N ILE A 168 1.96 9.53 -3.92
CA ILE A 168 3.01 10.54 -4.03
C ILE A 168 3.98 10.23 -5.17
N ILE A 169 4.39 8.98 -5.32
CA ILE A 169 5.50 8.61 -6.21
C ILE A 169 5.03 8.12 -7.58
N GLU A 170 4.02 7.25 -7.60
CA GLU A 170 3.62 6.58 -8.84
C GLU A 170 3.10 7.50 -9.96
N PRO A 171 2.39 8.59 -9.70
CA PRO A 171 2.01 9.52 -10.76
C PRO A 171 3.22 10.08 -11.50
N HIS A 172 4.27 10.45 -10.76
CA HIS A 172 5.50 10.98 -11.36
C HIS A 172 6.28 9.94 -12.15
N ILE A 173 6.38 8.71 -11.63
CA ILE A 173 7.01 7.60 -12.38
C ILE A 173 6.27 7.35 -13.69
N LYS A 174 4.93 7.33 -13.65
CA LYS A 174 4.10 7.11 -14.84
C LYS A 174 4.27 8.24 -15.87
N ASP A 175 4.36 9.50 -15.42
CA ASP A 175 4.57 10.63 -16.31
C ASP A 175 5.95 10.57 -16.98
N VAL A 176 7.01 10.28 -16.22
CA VAL A 176 8.36 10.10 -16.78
C VAL A 176 8.41 8.89 -17.74
N ALA A 177 7.82 7.77 -17.34
CA ALA A 177 7.76 6.58 -18.21
C ALA A 177 7.02 6.85 -19.52
N ARG A 178 5.96 7.67 -19.47
CA ARG A 178 5.23 8.10 -20.67
C ARG A 178 6.12 8.93 -21.60
N ILE A 179 6.84 9.92 -21.06
CA ILE A 179 7.79 10.73 -21.85
C ILE A 179 8.83 9.84 -22.50
N VAL A 180 9.48 8.97 -21.76
CA VAL A 180 10.53 8.08 -22.24
C VAL A 180 10.05 7.14 -23.35
N LYS A 181 8.78 6.68 -23.27
CA LYS A 181 8.24 5.71 -24.25
C LYS A 181 7.58 6.34 -25.46
N THR A 182 6.92 7.48 -25.29
CA THR A 182 6.03 8.00 -26.35
C THR A 182 6.53 9.29 -27.00
N ASN A 183 7.46 10.01 -26.37
CA ASN A 183 8.00 11.24 -26.95
C ASN A 183 9.13 10.89 -27.91
N LYS A 184 8.84 10.99 -29.22
CA LYS A 184 9.80 10.70 -30.30
C LYS A 184 11.04 11.59 -30.23
N SER A 185 10.86 12.90 -30.05
CA SER A 185 11.98 13.83 -29.96
C SER A 185 12.91 13.53 -28.78
N PHE A 186 12.34 13.11 -27.64
CA PHE A 186 13.12 12.67 -26.49
C PHE A 186 13.90 11.39 -26.82
N ALA A 187 13.24 10.41 -27.45
CA ALA A 187 13.88 9.15 -27.83
C ALA A 187 15.04 9.39 -28.82
N GLU A 188 14.83 10.21 -29.86
CA GLU A 188 15.84 10.59 -30.83
C GLU A 188 17.01 11.35 -30.17
N ALA A 189 16.74 12.30 -29.26
CA ALA A 189 17.78 12.99 -28.54
C ALA A 189 18.63 12.06 -27.67
N MET A 190 17.99 11.10 -27.01
CA MET A 190 18.69 10.10 -26.18
C MET A 190 19.49 9.11 -27.03
N ASP A 191 18.95 8.65 -28.16
CA ASP A 191 19.61 7.75 -29.07
C ASP A 191 20.82 8.42 -29.78
N ASN A 192 20.75 9.74 -30.00
CA ASN A 192 21.87 10.55 -30.49
C ASN A 192 22.99 10.74 -29.46
N LEU A 193 22.70 10.67 -28.17
CA LEU A 193 23.72 10.70 -27.14
C LEU A 193 24.44 9.34 -27.03
N ASP A 194 23.69 8.31 -26.71
CA ASP A 194 24.13 6.91 -26.67
C ASP A 194 22.90 6.03 -26.41
N GLN A 195 22.67 5.00 -27.26
CA GLN A 195 21.56 4.05 -27.02
C GLN A 195 21.66 3.33 -25.66
N ALA A 196 22.87 3.10 -25.16
CA ALA A 196 23.11 2.50 -23.87
C ALA A 196 22.55 3.35 -22.71
N VAL A 197 22.58 4.69 -22.81
CA VAL A 197 22.07 5.58 -21.75
C VAL A 197 20.59 5.34 -21.49
N ARG A 198 19.79 5.18 -22.53
CA ARG A 198 18.36 4.91 -22.37
C ARG A 198 18.09 3.49 -21.86
N ALA A 199 18.67 2.49 -22.52
CA ALA A 199 18.40 1.09 -22.24
C ALA A 199 19.03 0.62 -20.93
N ASP A 200 20.28 1.00 -20.65
CA ASP A 200 21.07 0.44 -19.57
C ASP A 200 21.06 1.30 -18.30
N MET A 201 20.70 2.58 -18.41
CA MET A 201 20.67 3.49 -17.27
C MET A 201 19.26 3.97 -16.94
N LEU A 202 18.58 4.65 -17.86
CA LEU A 202 17.32 5.33 -17.57
C LEU A 202 16.18 4.34 -17.32
N VAL A 203 16.03 3.33 -18.17
CA VAL A 203 14.99 2.32 -18.04
C VAL A 203 15.16 1.48 -16.75
N PRO A 204 16.35 0.92 -16.45
CA PRO A 204 16.58 0.23 -15.19
C PRO A 204 16.39 1.12 -13.94
N TRP A 205 16.76 2.40 -14.03
CA TRP A 205 16.52 3.35 -12.93
C TRP A 205 15.03 3.55 -12.67
N LEU A 206 14.22 3.78 -13.72
CA LEU A 206 12.77 3.88 -13.60
C LEU A 206 12.13 2.62 -13.04
N GLN A 207 12.62 1.45 -13.44
CA GLN A 207 12.17 0.16 -12.93
C GLN A 207 12.43 0.05 -11.41
N ARG A 208 13.64 0.40 -10.96
CA ARG A 208 13.98 0.40 -9.53
C ARG A 208 13.09 1.35 -8.74
N ALA A 209 12.88 2.56 -9.25
CA ALA A 209 12.00 3.53 -8.64
C ALA A 209 10.56 3.02 -8.55
N ALA A 210 10.05 2.38 -9.61
CA ALA A 210 8.71 1.80 -9.64
C ALA A 210 8.54 0.63 -8.66
N MET A 211 9.55 -0.20 -8.50
CA MET A 211 9.50 -1.43 -7.67
C MET A 211 9.93 -1.24 -6.22
N GLN A 212 10.27 -0.04 -5.78
CA GLN A 212 10.89 0.22 -4.47
C GLN A 212 12.24 -0.51 -4.24
N MET A 213 12.87 -0.93 -5.30
CA MET A 213 14.13 -1.65 -5.16
C MET A 213 15.28 -0.66 -5.03
N SER A 214 16.06 -0.81 -3.98
CA SER A 214 17.34 -0.11 -3.84
C SER A 214 18.37 -0.59 -4.86
N ALA A 215 18.24 -1.85 -5.29
CA ALA A 215 19.01 -2.45 -6.38
C ALA A 215 18.18 -3.55 -7.06
N ILE A 216 18.36 -3.77 -8.37
CA ILE A 216 17.90 -5.00 -9.03
C ILE A 216 18.92 -6.08 -8.65
N PRO A 217 18.49 -7.20 -8.05
CA PRO A 217 19.42 -8.27 -7.72
C PRO A 217 20.10 -8.79 -8.99
N SER A 218 21.41 -8.69 -9.04
CA SER A 218 22.18 -9.24 -10.17
C SER A 218 22.18 -10.76 -10.10
N LYS A 219 22.00 -11.40 -11.24
CA LYS A 219 22.08 -12.86 -11.35
C LYS A 219 23.57 -13.28 -11.33
N GLY A 220 23.95 -14.00 -10.24
CA GLY A 220 25.31 -14.56 -10.08
C GLY A 220 26.07 -14.01 -8.87
N ALA A 221 27.10 -14.73 -8.43
CA ALA A 221 27.88 -14.39 -7.23
C ALA A 221 28.66 -13.07 -7.38
N GLY A 222 29.24 -12.81 -8.55
CA GLY A 222 29.96 -11.57 -8.84
C GLY A 222 29.05 -10.35 -8.91
N GLY A 223 27.84 -10.51 -9.46
CA GLY A 223 26.85 -9.45 -9.51
C GLY A 223 26.33 -9.07 -8.13
N LYS A 224 26.09 -10.03 -7.25
CA LYS A 224 25.67 -9.77 -5.86
C LYS A 224 26.71 -8.99 -5.06
N ALA A 225 28.00 -9.29 -5.25
CA ALA A 225 29.08 -8.55 -4.62
C ALA A 225 29.14 -7.09 -5.13
N MET A 226 28.98 -6.89 -6.45
CA MET A 226 28.94 -5.55 -7.04
C MET A 226 27.71 -4.75 -6.57
N ASP A 227 26.54 -5.39 -6.47
CA ASP A 227 25.32 -4.78 -5.93
C ASP A 227 25.50 -4.36 -4.46
N ALA A 228 26.16 -5.18 -3.66
CA ALA A 228 26.46 -4.86 -2.26
C ALA A 228 27.40 -3.63 -2.17
N ILE A 229 28.45 -3.58 -2.96
CA ILE A 229 29.38 -2.44 -3.04
C ILE A 229 28.65 -1.18 -3.51
N THR A 230 27.84 -1.29 -4.56
CA THR A 230 27.09 -0.16 -5.13
C THR A 230 26.04 0.35 -4.15
N SER A 231 25.36 -0.53 -3.42
CA SER A 231 24.41 -0.15 -2.37
C SER A 231 25.12 0.55 -1.21
N TRP A 232 26.25 0.02 -0.79
CA TRP A 232 27.07 0.62 0.27
C TRP A 232 27.56 2.03 -0.12
N LEU A 233 28.11 2.20 -1.34
CA LEU A 233 28.53 3.49 -1.87
C LEU A 233 27.36 4.48 -1.93
N ARG A 234 26.19 4.05 -2.41
CA ARG A 234 25.01 4.91 -2.53
C ARG A 234 24.50 5.40 -1.20
N VAL A 235 24.42 4.52 -0.19
CA VAL A 235 24.02 4.88 1.19
C VAL A 235 25.02 5.86 1.78
N ASN A 236 26.31 5.61 1.64
CA ASN A 236 27.34 6.49 2.20
C ASN A 236 27.40 7.84 1.47
N THR A 237 27.29 7.85 0.13
CA THR A 237 27.24 9.11 -0.65
C THR A 237 25.98 9.90 -0.33
N GLY A 238 24.82 9.22 -0.19
CA GLY A 238 23.56 9.86 0.21
C GLY A 238 23.66 10.48 1.61
N MET A 239 24.27 9.80 2.58
CA MET A 239 24.53 10.36 3.91
C MET A 239 25.48 11.55 3.87
N GLN A 240 26.58 11.47 3.10
CA GLN A 240 27.51 12.59 2.96
C GLN A 240 26.85 13.83 2.34
N ILE A 241 26.01 13.65 1.34
CA ILE A 241 25.26 14.76 0.72
C ILE A 241 24.26 15.36 1.72
N MET A 242 23.54 14.54 2.51
CA MET A 242 22.65 15.03 3.56
C MET A 242 23.38 15.80 4.65
N VAL A 243 24.48 15.24 5.15
CA VAL A 243 25.31 15.90 6.17
C VAL A 243 25.94 17.19 5.62
N GLY A 244 26.42 17.18 4.38
CA GLY A 244 26.94 18.36 3.71
C GLY A 244 25.87 19.46 3.54
N ASN A 245 24.65 19.11 3.21
CA ASN A 245 23.54 20.06 3.11
C ASN A 245 23.14 20.65 4.48
N ILE A 246 23.13 19.85 5.54
CA ILE A 246 22.87 20.34 6.91
C ILE A 246 23.97 21.31 7.34
N THR A 247 25.24 21.00 7.05
CA THR A 247 26.35 21.87 7.37
C THR A 247 26.27 23.19 6.60
N ASN A 248 25.96 23.17 5.32
CA ASN A 248 25.75 24.38 4.51
C ASN A 248 24.57 25.22 5.00
N THR A 249 23.48 24.57 5.40
CA THR A 249 22.31 25.26 5.96
C THR A 249 22.66 25.95 7.29
N LEU A 250 23.40 25.28 8.18
CA LEU A 250 23.88 25.86 9.43
C LEU A 250 24.86 27.01 9.19
N GLN A 251 25.76 26.91 8.21
CA GLN A 251 26.66 27.98 7.82
C GLN A 251 25.92 29.21 7.27
N GLN A 252 24.84 29.04 6.52
CA GLN A 252 24.00 30.14 6.07
C GLN A 252 23.28 30.81 7.22
N PHE A 253 22.79 30.07 8.20
CA PHE A 253 22.18 30.64 9.41
C PHE A 253 23.18 31.44 10.26
N THR A 254 24.40 30.95 10.42
CA THR A 254 25.43 31.66 11.15
C THR A 254 25.94 32.90 10.39
N GLY A 255 25.99 32.85 9.04
CA GLY A 255 26.35 34.01 8.20
C GLY A 255 25.30 35.12 8.28
N LEU A 256 24.03 34.81 8.35
CA LEU A 256 22.93 35.78 8.52
C LEU A 256 22.94 36.45 9.91
N SER A 257 23.41 35.77 10.96
CA SER A 257 23.50 36.33 12.31
C SER A 257 24.73 37.24 12.52
N ILE A 258 25.72 37.22 11.62
CA ILE A 258 26.90 38.06 11.68
C ILE A 258 26.73 39.34 10.83
N SER A 259 25.76 39.35 9.89
CA SER A 259 25.50 40.48 9.02
C SER A 259 24.34 41.38 9.49
N ALA A 260 23.74 41.13 10.65
CA ALA A 260 22.75 41.92 11.36
C ALA A 260 23.36 42.63 12.57
#